data_5f655d611627cb2ec849947c6b2ae8b3
#
_entry.id   5f655d611627cb2ec849947c6b2ae8b3
#
_cell.length_a   1.000
_cell.length_b   1.000
_cell.length_c   1.000
_cell.angle_alpha   90.00
_cell.angle_beta   90.00
_cell.angle_gamma   90.00
#
_symmetry.space_group_name_H-M   'P 1'
#
loop_
_entity.id
_entity.type
_entity.pdbx_description
1 polymer ?
#
loop_
_entity_poly.entity_id
_entity_poly.type
_entity_poly.pdbx_seq_one_letter_code
_entity_poly.pdbx_strand_id
1 'polypeptide(L)' 'MENGFIAKPCNFQSENGYMLEQYYQGRVVCSQFVPESSFDYFCKVAGIIPKIEKLAE' A
#
# COMPACT_ATOMS: atom_id res chain seq x y z
N MET A 1 -2.00 -18.14 -7.47
CA MET A 1 -1.04 -17.07 -7.69
C MET A 1 -1.62 -15.74 -7.37
N GLU A 2 -0.97 -15.01 -6.50
CA GLU A 2 -1.45 -13.72 -6.07
C GLU A 2 -0.63 -12.61 -6.72
N ASN A 3 -1.27 -11.81 -7.52
CA ASN A 3 -0.68 -10.60 -8.07
C ASN A 3 -1.53 -9.43 -7.64
N GLY A 4 -0.89 -8.35 -7.23
CA GLY A 4 -1.66 -7.20 -6.85
C GLY A 4 -0.93 -6.33 -5.86
N PHE A 5 -1.69 -5.45 -5.23
CA PHE A 5 -1.14 -4.48 -4.31
C PHE A 5 -1.85 -4.61 -2.96
N ILE A 6 -1.07 -4.49 -1.89
CA ILE A 6 -1.60 -4.48 -0.53
C ILE A 6 -1.10 -3.22 0.15
N ALA A 7 -2.01 -2.49 0.79
CA ALA A 7 -1.66 -1.29 1.52
C ALA A 7 -1.80 -1.57 3.01
N LYS A 8 -0.72 -1.41 3.74
CA LYS A 8 -0.68 -1.65 5.18
C LYS A 8 -0.55 -0.33 5.91
N PRO A 9 -1.44 -0.03 6.85
CA PRO A 9 -1.32 1.23 7.61
C PRO A 9 0.00 1.25 8.38
N CYS A 10 0.69 2.36 8.29
CA CYS A 10 1.92 2.50 9.04
C CYS A 10 2.23 3.96 9.30
N ASN A 11 3.14 4.17 10.23
CA ASN A 11 3.63 5.52 10.55
C ASN A 11 5.10 5.54 10.22
N PHE A 12 5.49 6.46 9.36
CA PHE A 12 6.86 6.57 8.90
C PHE A 12 7.32 8.01 9.09
N GLN A 13 8.36 8.19 9.89
CA GLN A 13 8.91 9.51 10.18
C GLN A 13 7.83 10.48 10.66
N SER A 14 7.04 10.02 11.63
CA SER A 14 5.97 10.81 12.25
C SER A 14 4.83 11.16 11.30
N GLU A 15 4.74 10.49 10.18
CA GLU A 15 3.67 10.72 9.23
C GLU A 15 2.85 9.45 9.06
N ASN A 16 1.53 9.58 9.16
CA ASN A 16 0.64 8.46 8.94
C ASN A 16 0.45 8.22 7.46
N GLY A 17 0.41 6.96 7.10
CA GLY A 17 0.21 6.60 5.71
C GLY A 17 0.09 5.11 5.55
N TYR A 18 0.46 4.64 4.38
CA TYR A 18 0.38 3.22 4.05
C TYR A 18 1.68 2.76 3.43
N MET A 19 2.08 1.56 3.80
CA MET A 19 3.17 0.90 3.10
C MET A 19 2.54 0.08 1.98
N LEU A 20 2.73 0.55 0.76
CA LEU A 20 2.14 -0.08 -0.41
C LEU A 20 3.10 -1.13 -0.95
N GLU A 21 2.66 -2.38 -0.92
CA GLU A 21 3.48 -3.51 -1.35
C GLU A 21 2.87 -4.11 -2.61
N GLN A 22 3.72 -4.32 -3.59
CA GLN A 22 3.32 -4.98 -4.81
C GLN A 22 3.71 -6.45 -4.74
N TYR A 23 2.74 -7.31 -4.98
CA TYR A 23 2.95 -8.76 -4.96
C TYR A 23 2.94 -9.31 -6.37
N TYR A 24 3.82 -10.24 -6.60
CA TYR A 24 3.87 -10.97 -7.86
C TYR A 24 4.18 -12.42 -7.55
N GLN A 25 3.24 -13.30 -7.90
CA GLN A 25 3.36 -14.72 -7.64
C GLN A 25 3.64 -15.02 -6.16
N GLY A 26 2.92 -14.33 -5.29
CA GLY A 26 3.01 -14.55 -3.86
C GLY A 26 4.21 -13.95 -3.18
N ARG A 27 4.97 -13.11 -3.87
CA ARG A 27 6.16 -12.48 -3.32
C ARG A 27 6.05 -10.98 -3.41
N VAL A 28 6.59 -10.30 -2.41
CA VAL A 28 6.66 -8.84 -2.44
C VAL A 28 7.84 -8.46 -3.34
N VAL A 29 7.54 -7.78 -4.43
CA VAL A 29 8.58 -7.37 -5.38
C VAL A 29 8.88 -5.89 -5.30
N CYS A 30 8.04 -5.12 -4.60
CA CYS A 30 8.25 -3.68 -4.48
C CYS A 30 7.45 -3.19 -3.29
N SER A 31 8.00 -2.22 -2.56
CA SER A 31 7.26 -1.60 -1.47
C SER A 31 7.69 -0.15 -1.36
N GLN A 32 6.73 0.70 -0.98
CA GLN A 32 7.02 2.11 -0.79
C GLN A 32 5.98 2.70 0.14
N PHE A 33 6.38 3.77 0.84
CA PHE A 33 5.48 4.47 1.74
C PHE A 33 4.72 5.54 0.96
N VAL A 34 3.40 5.58 1.18
CA VAL A 34 2.55 6.59 0.56
C VAL A 34 1.80 7.30 1.69
N PRO A 35 1.97 8.61 1.82
CA PRO A 35 1.27 9.35 2.87
C PRO A 35 -0.24 9.23 2.74
N GLU A 36 -0.92 9.22 3.88
CA GLU A 36 -2.36 9.09 3.90
C GLU A 36 -3.05 10.17 3.07
N SER A 37 -2.54 11.39 3.16
CA SER A 37 -3.14 12.51 2.45
C SER A 37 -3.02 12.39 0.93
N SER A 38 -2.08 11.61 0.46
CA SER A 38 -1.86 11.44 -0.98
C SER A 38 -2.24 10.06 -1.48
N PHE A 39 -2.71 9.20 -0.60
CA PHE A 39 -2.91 7.81 -0.95
C PHE A 39 -3.96 7.64 -2.07
N ASP A 40 -5.11 8.29 -1.91
CA ASP A 40 -6.17 8.16 -2.92
C ASP A 40 -5.71 8.69 -4.27
N TYR A 41 -5.04 9.82 -4.25
CA TYR A 41 -4.53 10.41 -5.49
C TYR A 41 -3.51 9.50 -6.14
N PHE A 42 -2.62 8.96 -5.33
CA PHE A 42 -1.58 8.06 -5.84
C PHE A 42 -2.19 6.84 -6.53
N CYS A 43 -3.17 6.21 -5.89
CA CYS A 43 -3.80 5.04 -6.46
C CYS A 43 -4.54 5.37 -7.75
N LYS A 44 -5.18 6.53 -7.79
CA LYS A 44 -5.93 6.94 -8.95
C LYS A 44 -5.00 7.18 -10.14
N VAL A 45 -3.91 7.88 -9.91
CA VAL A 45 -2.96 8.19 -10.98
C VAL A 45 -2.27 6.92 -11.48
N ALA A 46 -1.91 6.04 -10.55
CA ALA A 46 -1.23 4.80 -10.91
C ALA A 46 -2.17 3.76 -11.48
N GLY A 47 -3.48 3.95 -11.34
CA GLY A 47 -4.43 2.99 -11.86
C GLY A 47 -4.47 1.69 -11.10
N ILE A 48 -4.23 1.73 -9.79
CA ILE A 48 -4.21 0.54 -8.97
C ILE A 48 -5.33 0.59 -7.95
N ILE A 49 -5.78 -0.60 -7.55
CA ILE A 49 -6.80 -0.74 -6.51
C ILE A 49 -6.22 -1.68 -5.46
N PRO A 50 -5.50 -1.14 -4.49
CA PRO A 50 -4.85 -1.98 -3.51
C PRO A 50 -5.85 -2.52 -2.48
N LYS A 51 -5.52 -3.67 -1.95
CA LYS A 51 -6.28 -4.23 -0.86
C LYS A 51 -5.77 -3.62 0.43
N ILE A 52 -6.65 -3.00 1.19
CA ILE A 52 -6.27 -2.37 2.45
C ILE A 52 -6.23 -3.43 3.54
N GLU A 53 -5.08 -3.59 4.15
CA GLU A 53 -4.94 -4.51 5.26
C GLU A 53 -5.11 -3.73 6.55
N LYS A 54 -6.08 -4.13 7.36
CA LYS A 54 -6.36 -3.44 8.61
C LYS A 54 -5.66 -4.14 9.76
N LEU A 55 -5.25 -3.33 10.73
CA LEU A 55 -4.66 -3.88 11.93
C LEU A 55 -5.74 -4.57 12.75
N ALA A 56 -5.40 -5.73 13.31
CA ALA A 56 -6.32 -6.44 14.18
C ALA A 56 -6.44 -5.68 15.50
N GLU A 57 -7.64 -5.61 16.01
CA GLU A 57 -7.88 -4.91 17.26
C GLU A 57 -8.04 -5.87 18.41
#